data_ed1b5c69f1d3cb6ae8787d13cb8b8655
#
_entry.id   ed1b5c69f1d3cb6ae8787d13cb8b8655
#
_cell.length_a   1.000
_cell.length_b   1.000
_cell.length_c   1.000
_cell.angle_alpha   90.00
_cell.angle_beta   90.00
_cell.angle_gamma   90.00
#
_symmetry.space_group_name_H-M   'P 1'
#
loop_
_entity.id
_entity.type
_entity.pdbx_description
1 polymer ?
#
loop_
_entity_poly.entity_id
_entity_poly.type
_entity_poly.pdbx_seq_one_letter_code
_entity_poly.pdbx_strand_id
1 'polypeptide(L)'
;MNKTNDPVDSVAHREPQAVVKAYSENSIWRNRDQFAVGHAEIVELLTKKWEKEKDYRLRKELFCWHDEKIAVQFWYEYRDALDGMKWKRCYGLEDWTFDVDGRMRKRQMSGNDVELKDGDRWFVEGKSVEEVEIGDKHW
;
A
#
# COMPACT_ATOMS: atom_id res chain seq x y z
N MET A 1 -15.97 -3.31 11.50
CA MET A 1 -15.02 -4.27 10.99
C MET A 1 -13.60 -3.87 11.30
N ASN A 2 -12.79 -4.82 11.66
CA ASN A 2 -11.42 -4.55 12.06
C ASN A 2 -10.59 -4.00 10.91
N LYS A 3 -9.76 -3.01 11.22
CA LYS A 3 -8.80 -2.47 10.28
C LYS A 3 -7.88 -3.59 9.79
N THR A 4 -7.69 -3.65 8.50
CA THR A 4 -6.67 -4.51 7.92
C THR A 4 -5.31 -3.95 8.33
N ASN A 5 -4.59 -4.68 9.16
CA ASN A 5 -3.25 -4.27 9.56
C ASN A 5 -2.24 -4.75 8.53
N ASP A 6 -2.00 -3.94 7.52
CA ASP A 6 -0.84 -4.14 6.65
C ASP A 6 0.34 -3.38 7.26
N PRO A 7 1.45 -4.05 7.56
CA PRO A 7 2.63 -3.39 8.08
C PRO A 7 3.18 -2.29 7.16
N VAL A 8 2.92 -2.41 5.87
CA VAL A 8 3.29 -1.37 4.89
C VAL A 8 2.52 -0.08 5.16
N ASP A 9 1.35 -0.19 5.79
CA ASP A 9 0.52 0.96 6.13
C ASP A 9 1.02 1.72 7.36
N SER A 10 2.00 1.20 8.07
CA SER A 10 2.69 1.94 9.11
C SER A 10 3.51 3.07 8.51
N VAL A 11 2.85 3.83 7.65
CA VAL A 11 3.45 4.90 6.85
C VAL A 11 4.07 5.97 7.71
N ALA A 12 3.53 6.16 8.93
CA ALA A 12 4.10 7.10 9.88
C ALA A 12 5.58 6.83 10.14
N HIS A 13 6.02 5.61 9.96
CA HIS A 13 7.38 5.20 10.26
C HIS A 13 8.27 5.06 9.04
N ARG A 14 7.72 4.69 7.88
CA ARG A 14 8.43 4.53 6.60
C ARG A 14 9.83 3.92 6.73
N GLU A 15 9.96 2.98 7.66
CA GLU A 15 11.23 2.32 7.92
C GLU A 15 11.16 0.89 7.39
N PRO A 16 11.77 0.61 6.21
CA PRO A 16 11.71 -0.71 5.61
C PRO A 16 12.15 -1.84 6.54
N GLN A 17 13.17 -1.59 7.35
CA GLN A 17 13.68 -2.58 8.30
C GLN A 17 12.67 -2.95 9.39
N ALA A 18 11.81 -2.00 9.79
CA ALA A 18 10.75 -2.27 10.75
C ALA A 18 9.58 -3.00 10.11
N VAL A 19 9.24 -2.61 8.89
CA VAL A 19 8.12 -3.20 8.14
C VAL A 19 8.32 -4.68 7.89
N VAL A 20 9.53 -5.11 7.51
CA VAL A 20 9.78 -6.52 7.16
C VAL A 20 9.62 -7.49 8.32
N LYS A 21 9.63 -7.02 9.55
CA LYS A 21 9.44 -7.90 10.73
C LYS A 21 8.10 -8.60 10.75
N ALA A 22 7.10 -8.06 10.10
CA ALA A 22 5.78 -8.66 9.99
C ALA A 22 5.65 -9.65 8.83
N TYR A 23 6.72 -9.84 8.07
CA TYR A 23 6.79 -10.76 6.95
C TYR A 23 7.67 -11.93 7.28
N SER A 24 7.33 -13.12 6.75
CA SER A 24 8.18 -14.31 6.85
C SER A 24 9.54 -14.02 6.21
N GLU A 25 10.60 -14.67 6.68
CA GLU A 25 11.96 -14.41 6.21
C GLU A 25 12.14 -14.63 4.71
N ASN A 26 11.39 -15.57 4.14
CA ASN A 26 11.40 -15.86 2.71
C ASN A 26 10.11 -15.43 2.01
N SER A 27 9.47 -14.40 2.53
CA SER A 27 8.23 -13.84 1.97
C SER A 27 8.41 -13.45 0.51
N ILE A 28 7.35 -13.68 -0.27
CA ILE A 28 7.33 -13.38 -1.70
C ILE A 28 6.45 -12.16 -1.93
N TRP A 29 7.01 -11.15 -2.58
CA TRP A 29 6.32 -9.91 -2.92
C TRP A 29 6.29 -9.68 -4.42
N ARG A 30 5.15 -9.25 -4.91
CA ARG A 30 5.03 -8.55 -6.18
C ARG A 30 4.35 -7.22 -5.93
N ASN A 31 4.98 -6.13 -6.34
CA ASN A 31 4.40 -4.81 -6.35
C ASN A 31 4.40 -4.33 -7.81
N ARG A 32 3.23 -4.33 -8.46
CA ARG A 32 3.10 -4.07 -9.90
C ARG A 32 3.93 -5.08 -10.69
N ASP A 33 4.96 -4.64 -11.38
CA ASP A 33 5.89 -5.47 -12.17
C ASP A 33 7.22 -5.72 -11.46
N GLN A 34 7.31 -5.35 -10.18
CA GLN A 34 8.52 -5.55 -9.38
C GLN A 34 8.35 -6.73 -8.44
N PHE A 35 9.37 -7.57 -8.39
CA PHE A 35 9.37 -8.81 -7.63
C PHE A 35 10.46 -8.77 -6.57
N ALA A 36 10.15 -9.26 -5.38
CA ALA A 36 11.09 -9.35 -4.28
C ALA A 36 10.87 -10.65 -3.51
N VAL A 37 11.95 -11.31 -3.13
CA VAL A 37 11.92 -12.49 -2.30
C VAL A 37 12.85 -12.27 -1.10
N GLY A 38 12.29 -12.38 0.10
CA GLY A 38 13.04 -12.23 1.34
C GLY A 38 13.17 -10.79 1.78
N HIS A 39 13.58 -10.61 3.04
CA HIS A 39 13.60 -9.31 3.70
C HIS A 39 14.50 -8.29 3.00
N ALA A 40 15.69 -8.70 2.55
CA ALA A 40 16.63 -7.77 1.92
C ALA A 40 16.06 -7.15 0.64
N GLU A 41 15.45 -7.97 -0.21
CA GLU A 41 14.86 -7.48 -1.46
C GLU A 41 13.60 -6.64 -1.20
N ILE A 42 12.82 -7.01 -0.19
CA ILE A 42 11.64 -6.22 0.21
C ILE A 42 12.06 -4.84 0.72
N VAL A 43 13.10 -4.77 1.53
CA VAL A 43 13.67 -3.50 2.02
C VAL A 43 14.11 -2.63 0.85
N GLU A 44 14.79 -3.20 -0.12
CA GLU A 44 15.24 -2.47 -1.30
C GLU A 44 14.05 -1.92 -2.10
N LEU A 45 13.03 -2.74 -2.32
CA LEU A 45 11.82 -2.33 -3.03
C LEU A 45 11.11 -1.19 -2.31
N LEU A 46 10.93 -1.29 -0.99
CA LEU A 46 10.28 -0.26 -0.18
C LEU A 46 11.08 1.04 -0.15
N THR A 47 12.41 0.94 -0.09
CA THR A 47 13.28 2.12 -0.09
C THR A 47 13.09 2.92 -1.38
N LYS A 48 13.09 2.24 -2.52
CA LYS A 48 12.86 2.89 -3.83
C LYS A 48 11.45 3.46 -3.93
N LYS A 49 10.46 2.75 -3.43
CA LYS A 49 9.07 3.21 -3.42
C LYS A 49 8.95 4.54 -2.69
N TRP A 50 9.54 4.65 -1.50
CA TRP A 50 9.41 5.86 -0.68
C TRP A 50 10.33 7.00 -1.09
N GLU A 51 11.33 6.74 -1.91
CA GLU A 51 12.08 7.79 -2.60
C GLU A 51 11.23 8.46 -3.69
N LYS A 52 10.38 7.69 -4.35
CA LYS A 52 9.50 8.16 -5.41
C LYS A 52 8.22 8.78 -4.86
N GLU A 53 7.57 8.12 -3.90
CA GLU A 53 6.23 8.48 -3.43
C GLU A 53 6.31 9.32 -2.16
N LYS A 54 6.08 10.63 -2.30
CA LYS A 54 6.12 11.60 -1.19
C LYS A 54 4.71 12.01 -0.78
N ASP A 55 4.58 12.48 0.46
CA ASP A 55 3.31 12.94 1.02
C ASP A 55 2.18 11.90 0.87
N TYR A 56 2.54 10.66 1.07
CA TYR A 56 1.72 9.48 0.84
C TYR A 56 0.56 9.38 1.84
N ARG A 57 -0.66 9.16 1.33
CA ARG A 57 -1.87 8.93 2.13
C ARG A 57 -2.64 7.77 1.55
N LEU A 58 -2.92 6.79 2.37
CA LEU A 58 -3.51 5.51 1.97
C LEU A 58 -4.83 5.26 2.68
N ARG A 59 -5.82 4.81 1.92
CA ARG A 59 -7.09 4.25 2.42
C ARG A 59 -7.24 2.83 1.90
N LYS A 60 -7.49 1.88 2.80
CA LYS A 60 -7.79 0.49 2.46
C LYS A 60 -9.18 0.09 2.89
N GLU A 61 -9.81 -0.75 2.07
CA GLU A 61 -11.07 -1.41 2.38
C GLU A 61 -10.89 -2.91 2.23
N LEU A 62 -11.37 -3.68 3.21
CA LEU A 62 -11.38 -5.12 3.10
C LEU A 62 -12.37 -5.53 2.01
N PHE A 63 -11.89 -6.31 1.05
CA PHE A 63 -12.74 -6.81 -0.04
C PHE A 63 -13.33 -8.16 0.32
N CYS A 64 -12.49 -9.10 0.74
CA CYS A 64 -12.92 -10.41 1.22
C CYS A 64 -11.77 -11.11 1.97
N TRP A 65 -12.10 -12.18 2.67
CA TRP A 65 -11.10 -13.01 3.31
C TRP A 65 -11.57 -14.45 3.35
N HIS A 66 -10.62 -15.39 3.38
CA HIS A 66 -10.88 -16.81 3.47
C HIS A 66 -9.64 -17.50 4.04
N ASP A 67 -9.80 -18.18 5.18
CA ASP A 67 -8.71 -18.86 5.88
C ASP A 67 -7.51 -17.92 6.12
N GLU A 68 -6.33 -18.25 5.59
CA GLU A 68 -5.12 -17.47 5.73
C GLU A 68 -4.94 -16.38 4.66
N LYS A 69 -6.00 -16.10 3.89
CA LYS A 69 -5.95 -15.16 2.78
C LYS A 69 -6.85 -13.95 3.00
N ILE A 70 -6.33 -12.78 2.66
CA ILE A 70 -7.07 -11.51 2.73
C ILE A 70 -6.89 -10.79 1.41
N ALA A 71 -7.99 -10.28 0.85
CA ALA A 71 -7.94 -9.40 -0.32
C ALA A 71 -8.46 -8.03 0.08
N VAL A 72 -7.77 -6.98 -0.34
CA VAL A 72 -8.13 -5.60 -0.05
C VAL A 72 -8.18 -4.78 -1.32
N GLN A 73 -9.04 -3.78 -1.30
CA GLN A 73 -9.06 -2.70 -2.28
C GLN A 73 -8.47 -1.47 -1.61
N PHE A 74 -7.69 -0.70 -2.36
CA PHE A 74 -7.08 0.49 -1.79
C PHE A 74 -6.98 1.63 -2.78
N TRP A 75 -6.83 2.83 -2.20
CA TRP A 75 -6.53 4.06 -2.93
C TRP A 75 -5.45 4.76 -2.14
N TYR A 76 -4.45 5.28 -2.82
CA TYR A 76 -3.53 6.19 -2.17
C TYR A 76 -3.16 7.35 -3.08
N GLU A 77 -2.90 8.49 -2.44
CA GLU A 77 -2.44 9.68 -3.13
C GLU A 77 -1.02 9.99 -2.71
N TYR A 78 -0.24 10.48 -3.63
CA TYR A 78 1.17 10.78 -3.40
C TYR A 78 1.67 11.80 -4.40
N ARG A 79 2.80 12.44 -4.06
CA ARG A 79 3.54 13.28 -5.00
C ARG A 79 4.68 12.46 -5.57
N ASP A 80 4.79 12.45 -6.88
CA ASP A 80 5.79 11.66 -7.58
C ASP A 80 7.10 12.44 -7.72
N ALA A 81 8.09 12.12 -6.89
CA ALA A 81 9.39 12.80 -6.89
C ALA A 81 10.19 12.54 -8.18
N LEU A 82 9.84 11.52 -8.95
CA LEU A 82 10.47 11.21 -10.23
C LEU A 82 9.72 11.83 -11.43
N ASP A 83 8.62 12.52 -11.17
CA ASP A 83 7.81 13.15 -12.21
C ASP A 83 7.34 14.54 -11.74
N GLY A 84 8.30 15.42 -11.47
CA GLY A 84 8.05 16.80 -11.15
C GLY A 84 7.20 17.06 -9.92
N MET A 85 7.17 16.15 -8.97
CA MET A 85 6.35 16.24 -7.76
C MET A 85 4.85 16.37 -8.06
N LYS A 86 4.39 15.79 -9.15
CA LYS A 86 2.98 15.80 -9.51
C LYS A 86 2.17 14.94 -8.53
N TRP A 87 0.96 15.38 -8.23
CA TRP A 87 0.03 14.57 -7.46
C TRP A 87 -0.55 13.45 -8.31
N LYS A 88 -0.56 12.26 -7.75
CA LYS A 88 -1.10 11.06 -8.40
C LYS A 88 -1.96 10.28 -7.41
N ARG A 89 -2.92 9.52 -7.94
CA ARG A 89 -3.71 8.56 -7.17
C ARG A 89 -3.54 7.18 -7.76
N CYS A 90 -3.25 6.22 -6.89
CA CYS A 90 -3.21 4.81 -7.27
C CYS A 90 -4.53 4.15 -6.90
N TYR A 91 -5.12 3.46 -7.86
CA TYR A 91 -6.28 2.59 -7.68
C TYR A 91 -5.77 1.16 -7.65
N GLY A 92 -5.93 0.48 -6.54
CA GLY A 92 -5.26 -0.80 -6.38
C GLY A 92 -6.07 -1.90 -5.74
N LEU A 93 -5.58 -3.10 -6.01
CA LEU A 93 -6.04 -4.33 -5.38
C LEU A 93 -4.81 -5.09 -4.90
N GLU A 94 -4.92 -5.71 -3.74
CA GLU A 94 -3.84 -6.58 -3.28
C GLU A 94 -4.40 -7.77 -2.50
N ASP A 95 -3.64 -8.86 -2.49
CA ASP A 95 -3.95 -10.01 -1.66
C ASP A 95 -2.76 -10.37 -0.78
N TRP A 96 -3.08 -10.90 0.39
CA TRP A 96 -2.12 -11.31 1.40
C TRP A 96 -2.36 -12.77 1.76
N THR A 97 -1.28 -13.53 1.88
CA THR A 97 -1.32 -14.89 2.40
C THR A 97 -0.41 -14.96 3.63
N PHE A 98 -0.94 -15.50 4.73
CA PHE A 98 -0.24 -15.56 6.00
C PHE A 98 0.29 -16.96 6.28
N ASP A 99 1.42 -17.03 6.98
CA ASP A 99 1.97 -18.26 7.53
C ASP A 99 1.24 -18.66 8.81
N VAL A 100 1.49 -19.89 9.24
CA VAL A 100 0.91 -20.43 10.48
C VAL A 100 1.31 -19.64 11.72
N ASP A 101 2.43 -18.92 11.68
CA ASP A 101 2.91 -18.08 12.77
C ASP A 101 2.33 -16.65 12.74
N GLY A 102 1.43 -16.36 11.80
CA GLY A 102 0.77 -15.07 11.68
C GLY A 102 1.54 -14.03 10.89
N ARG A 103 2.75 -14.35 10.41
CA ARG A 103 3.49 -13.43 9.54
C ARG A 103 3.06 -13.59 8.08
N MET A 104 3.12 -12.49 7.33
CA MET A 104 2.73 -12.51 5.92
C MET A 104 3.81 -13.23 5.10
N ARG A 105 3.40 -14.27 4.39
CA ARG A 105 4.27 -15.07 3.55
C ARG A 105 4.27 -14.61 2.10
N LYS A 106 3.15 -14.05 1.64
CA LYS A 106 2.99 -13.65 0.25
C LYS A 106 2.13 -12.41 0.15
N ARG A 107 2.56 -11.47 -0.66
CA ARG A 107 1.78 -10.26 -0.97
C ARG A 107 1.87 -9.97 -2.45
N GLN A 108 0.72 -9.74 -3.07
CA GLN A 108 0.63 -9.32 -4.45
C GLN A 108 -0.16 -8.02 -4.52
N MET A 109 0.38 -7.03 -5.20
CA MET A 109 -0.26 -5.73 -5.40
C MET A 109 -0.29 -5.38 -6.87
N SER A 110 -1.48 -5.01 -7.35
CA SER A 110 -1.66 -4.44 -8.69
C SER A 110 -2.34 -3.09 -8.55
N GLY A 111 -1.88 -2.09 -9.30
CA GLY A 111 -2.43 -0.75 -9.21
C GLY A 111 -2.18 0.06 -10.46
N ASN A 112 -3.10 1.00 -10.69
CA ASN A 112 -3.02 1.94 -11.79
C ASN A 112 -2.96 3.35 -11.23
N ASP A 113 -2.02 4.15 -11.73
CA ASP A 113 -1.83 5.53 -11.31
C ASP A 113 -2.51 6.49 -12.26
N VAL A 114 -3.19 7.48 -11.67
CA VAL A 114 -3.84 8.56 -12.40
C VAL A 114 -3.23 9.88 -11.93
N GLU A 115 -2.82 10.73 -12.87
CA GLU A 115 -2.38 12.07 -12.55
C GLU A 115 -3.58 12.90 -12.10
N LEU A 116 -3.42 13.64 -11.00
CA LEU A 116 -4.46 14.47 -10.44
C LEU A 116 -4.26 15.93 -10.85
N LYS A 117 -5.37 16.60 -11.17
CA LYS A 117 -5.41 18.04 -11.37
C LYS A 117 -5.71 18.72 -10.04
N ASP A 118 -5.53 20.02 -10.00
CA ASP A 118 -5.88 20.84 -8.84
C ASP A 118 -7.37 20.61 -8.48
N GLY A 119 -7.63 20.32 -7.21
CA GLY A 119 -8.97 20.06 -6.71
C GLY A 119 -9.45 18.62 -6.79
N ASP A 120 -8.66 17.72 -7.42
CA ASP A 120 -9.07 16.31 -7.57
C ASP A 120 -8.70 15.43 -6.36
N ARG A 121 -7.96 15.96 -5.40
CA ARG A 121 -7.50 15.18 -4.26
C ARG A 121 -8.64 14.83 -3.31
N TRP A 122 -8.66 13.56 -2.86
CA TRP A 122 -9.60 13.10 -1.83
C TRP A 122 -8.99 13.19 -0.42
N PHE A 123 -7.70 12.92 -0.30
CA PHE A 123 -7.00 12.81 0.99
C PHE A 123 -6.21 14.10 1.26
N VAL A 124 -6.96 15.14 1.62
CA VAL A 124 -6.39 16.48 1.81
C VAL A 124 -5.84 16.67 3.22
N GLU A 125 -5.00 17.70 3.38
CA GLU A 125 -4.45 18.07 4.67
C GLU A 125 -5.54 18.43 5.69
N GLY A 126 -5.32 18.02 6.95
CA GLY A 126 -6.27 18.31 8.03
C GLY A 126 -7.46 17.36 8.10
N LYS A 127 -7.59 16.44 7.17
CA LYS A 127 -8.66 15.44 7.14
C LYS A 127 -8.06 14.04 7.17
N SER A 128 -8.56 13.18 8.07
CA SER A 128 -8.15 11.79 8.11
C SER A 128 -8.64 11.05 6.86
N VAL A 129 -7.84 10.10 6.36
CA VAL A 129 -8.25 9.25 5.23
C VAL A 129 -9.51 8.45 5.56
N GLU A 130 -9.74 8.15 6.83
CA GLU A 130 -10.93 7.41 7.29
C GLU A 130 -12.21 8.25 7.22
N GLU A 131 -12.10 9.57 7.13
CA GLU A 131 -13.24 10.48 7.01
C GLU A 131 -13.75 10.58 5.57
N VAL A 132 -13.02 10.06 4.60
CA VAL A 132 -13.44 10.06 3.20
C VAL A 132 -14.47 8.94 3.01
N GLU A 133 -15.68 9.30 2.59
CA GLU A 133 -16.71 8.33 2.29
C GLU A 133 -16.43 7.68 0.94
N ILE A 134 -16.19 6.38 0.94
CA ILE A 134 -15.94 5.61 -0.28
C ILE A 134 -17.28 5.15 -0.86
N GLY A 135 -17.52 5.51 -2.11
CA GLY A 135 -18.74 5.16 -2.84
C GLY A 135 -18.45 4.92 -4.31
N ASP A 136 -19.50 4.80 -5.09
CA ASP A 136 -19.40 4.40 -6.51
C ASP A 136 -18.48 5.29 -7.34
N LYS A 137 -18.41 6.58 -7.02
CA LYS A 137 -17.53 7.54 -7.73
C LYS A 137 -16.03 7.29 -7.51
N HIS A 138 -15.68 6.39 -6.61
CA HIS A 138 -14.30 6.09 -6.26
C HIS A 138 -13.78 4.80 -6.92
N TRP A 139 -14.56 4.23 -7.80
CA TRP A 139 -14.21 2.98 -8.50
C TRP A 139 -13.52 3.23 -9.83
#